data_16dcd2c07b70c6cf0312eb159d9b550c
#
_entry.id   16dcd2c07b70c6cf0312eb159d9b550c
#
_cell.length_a   1.000
_cell.length_b   1.000
_cell.length_c   1.000
_cell.angle_alpha   90.00
_cell.angle_beta   90.00
_cell.angle_gamma   90.00
#
_symmetry.space_group_name_H-M   'P 1'
#
loop_
_entity.id
_entity.type
_entity.pdbx_description
1 polymer ?
#
loop_
_entity_poly.entity_id
_entity_poly.type
_entity_poly.pdbx_seq_one_letter_code
_entity_poly.pdbx_strand_id
1 'polypeptide(L)'
;MKGSIDSIETLGLVDGPGIRCVVFLNGCRLRCKYCHNPEMWIKKENNYTVDELVNKLLRYKPYFSTNGGVTFSGGEPLLQSEFLIEVMGKLKSEGIHICLDTAGIGNGNYEKIVSLCDLILFDVKHINENGYHDLTGGHINNCEEFLHEVNKQNKPVWIRQVIVPGINDNVEYLDDLCNYIKRINNIEKIDFLPYHKMGDEKYKKSIR
;
A
#
# COMPACT_ATOMS: atom_id res chain seq x y z
N MET A 1 20.17 9.12 -3.54
CA MET A 1 18.76 9.34 -4.03
C MET A 1 17.90 9.95 -2.94
N LYS A 2 16.82 10.67 -3.29
CA LYS A 2 15.86 11.24 -2.33
C LYS A 2 14.42 10.83 -2.68
N GLY A 3 13.59 10.59 -1.66
CA GLY A 3 12.17 10.32 -1.78
C GLY A 3 11.29 11.39 -1.17
N SER A 4 10.02 11.41 -1.59
CA SER A 4 8.98 12.29 -1.08
C SER A 4 8.13 11.55 -0.05
N ILE A 5 8.34 11.86 1.22
CA ILE A 5 7.63 11.27 2.35
C ILE A 5 6.66 12.31 2.91
N ASP A 6 5.40 11.93 3.11
CA ASP A 6 4.42 12.77 3.78
C ASP A 6 4.62 12.75 5.29
N SER A 7 4.57 11.56 5.86
CA SER A 7 4.68 11.36 7.30
C SER A 7 5.27 9.99 7.62
N ILE A 8 5.69 9.83 8.86
CA ILE A 8 6.12 8.54 9.43
C ILE A 8 5.37 8.36 10.73
N GLU A 9 4.51 7.36 10.78
CA GLU A 9 3.85 6.92 12.00
C GLU A 9 4.70 5.85 12.67
N THR A 10 4.91 6.00 13.97
CA THR A 10 5.66 5.05 14.78
C THR A 10 4.73 4.28 15.69
N LEU A 11 5.04 3.00 15.95
CA LEU A 11 4.24 2.12 16.81
C LEU A 11 2.83 1.83 16.26
N GLY A 12 2.65 1.84 14.93
CA GLY A 12 1.40 1.42 14.26
C GLY A 12 1.11 -0.06 14.51
N LEU A 13 -0.19 -0.42 14.62
CA LEU A 13 -0.66 -1.77 14.95
C LEU A 13 -1.58 -2.38 13.89
N VAL A 14 -1.96 -1.60 12.86
CA VAL A 14 -3.00 -2.00 11.88
C VAL A 14 -2.50 -2.17 10.45
N ASP A 15 -1.25 -1.80 10.19
CA ASP A 15 -0.66 -1.82 8.85
C ASP A 15 0.33 -2.99 8.66
N GLY A 16 -0.08 -4.18 9.08
CA GLY A 16 0.69 -5.41 9.04
C GLY A 16 0.86 -6.04 10.43
N PRO A 17 1.61 -7.15 10.55
CA PRO A 17 1.79 -7.85 11.82
C PRO A 17 2.73 -7.09 12.76
N GLY A 18 2.47 -7.20 14.06
CA GLY A 18 3.29 -6.66 15.14
C GLY A 18 3.31 -5.12 15.21
N ILE A 19 4.27 -4.58 15.94
CA ILE A 19 4.49 -3.13 16.04
C ILE A 19 5.31 -2.65 14.84
N ARG A 20 4.85 -1.59 14.16
CA ARG A 20 5.47 -1.14 12.92
C ARG A 20 5.75 0.37 12.89
N CYS A 21 6.77 0.75 12.13
CA CYS A 21 6.84 2.08 11.57
C CYS A 21 6.16 2.09 10.21
N VAL A 22 5.20 2.98 10.00
CA VAL A 22 4.52 3.16 8.70
C VAL A 22 5.07 4.40 8.04
N VAL A 23 5.62 4.25 6.84
CA VAL A 23 6.16 5.34 6.02
C VAL A 23 5.13 5.66 4.94
N PHE A 24 4.53 6.85 5.03
CA PHE A 24 3.56 7.33 4.05
C PHE A 24 4.26 8.13 2.96
N LEU A 25 4.29 7.57 1.74
CA LEU A 25 4.88 8.21 0.57
C LEU A 25 3.86 9.12 -0.14
N ASN A 26 4.33 10.26 -0.66
CA ASN A 26 3.51 11.15 -1.48
C ASN A 26 3.42 10.68 -2.93
N GLY A 27 2.31 11.01 -3.57
CA GLY A 27 2.00 10.70 -4.96
C GLY A 27 1.09 9.49 -5.07
N CYS A 28 -0.02 9.64 -5.78
CA CYS A 28 -0.92 8.56 -6.16
C CYS A 28 -1.56 8.88 -7.51
N ARG A 29 -1.67 7.91 -8.41
CA ARG A 29 -2.37 8.07 -9.69
C ARG A 29 -3.87 7.87 -9.57
N LEU A 30 -4.32 7.15 -8.55
CA LEU A 30 -5.72 6.92 -8.30
C LEU A 30 -6.39 8.13 -7.64
N ARG A 31 -7.69 8.25 -7.85
CA ARG A 31 -8.57 9.28 -7.27
C ARG A 31 -9.76 8.61 -6.60
N CYS A 32 -9.46 7.63 -5.74
CA CYS A 32 -10.49 6.86 -5.06
C CYS A 32 -11.50 7.76 -4.36
N LYS A 33 -12.78 7.56 -4.63
CA LYS A 33 -13.89 8.37 -4.07
C LYS A 33 -13.96 8.32 -2.54
N TYR A 34 -13.35 7.28 -1.94
CA TYR A 34 -13.28 7.09 -0.49
C TYR A 34 -11.88 7.38 0.09
N CYS A 35 -10.99 8.05 -0.64
CA CYS A 35 -9.63 8.27 -0.17
C CYS A 35 -9.61 9.08 1.13
N HIS A 36 -8.94 8.58 2.16
CA HIS A 36 -8.79 9.30 3.43
C HIS A 36 -7.65 10.32 3.42
N ASN A 37 -6.76 10.24 2.43
CA ASN A 37 -5.55 11.06 2.36
C ASN A 37 -5.39 11.72 0.98
N PRO A 38 -6.37 12.54 0.51
CA PRO A 38 -6.29 13.22 -0.78
C PRO A 38 -5.10 14.18 -0.88
N GLU A 39 -4.57 14.65 0.24
CA GLU A 39 -3.35 15.45 0.32
C GLU A 39 -2.09 14.72 -0.16
N MET A 40 -2.12 13.38 -0.22
CA MET A 40 -1.04 12.54 -0.72
C MET A 40 -1.14 12.25 -2.22
N TRP A 41 -2.18 12.71 -2.91
CA TRP A 41 -2.32 12.50 -4.36
C TRP A 41 -1.20 13.15 -5.17
N ILE A 42 -0.73 14.30 -4.69
CA ILE A 42 0.33 15.08 -5.37
C ILE A 42 1.67 14.71 -4.74
N LYS A 43 2.64 14.39 -5.60
CA LYS A 43 4.02 14.23 -5.15
C LYS A 43 4.55 15.60 -4.74
N LYS A 44 4.92 15.72 -3.47
CA LYS A 44 5.59 16.90 -2.91
C LYS A 44 7.10 16.83 -3.18
N GLU A 45 7.84 17.84 -2.72
CA GLU A 45 9.31 17.83 -2.81
C GLU A 45 9.92 16.61 -2.12
N ASN A 46 11.05 16.14 -2.66
CA ASN A 46 11.79 15.04 -2.08
C ASN A 46 12.50 15.55 -0.81
N ASN A 47 12.13 15.03 0.34
CA ASN A 47 12.52 15.54 1.66
C ASN A 47 13.38 14.57 2.49
N TYR A 48 13.52 13.31 2.07
CA TYR A 48 14.39 12.33 2.73
C TYR A 48 15.39 11.72 1.76
N THR A 49 16.65 11.66 2.15
CA THR A 49 17.60 10.73 1.54
C THR A 49 17.35 9.31 2.04
N VAL A 50 17.86 8.31 1.31
CA VAL A 50 17.78 6.90 1.72
C VAL A 50 18.38 6.70 3.11
N ASP A 51 19.56 7.27 3.36
CA ASP A 51 20.26 7.09 4.64
C ASP A 51 19.55 7.78 5.80
N GLU A 52 19.01 8.97 5.60
CA GLU A 52 18.21 9.67 6.62
C GLU A 52 17.00 8.86 7.02
N LEU A 53 16.27 8.31 6.04
CA LEU A 53 15.09 7.50 6.32
C LEU A 53 15.45 6.20 7.03
N VAL A 54 16.43 5.45 6.52
CA VAL A 54 16.88 4.18 7.12
C VAL A 54 17.35 4.40 8.56
N ASN A 55 18.23 5.40 8.79
CA ASN A 55 18.73 5.70 10.14
C ASN A 55 17.59 6.09 11.10
N LYS A 56 16.58 6.81 10.62
CA LYS A 56 15.42 7.16 11.43
C LYS A 56 14.61 5.91 11.80
N LEU A 57 14.35 5.00 10.86
CA LEU A 57 13.57 3.79 11.08
C LEU A 57 14.28 2.79 11.98
N LEU A 58 15.61 2.65 11.87
CA LEU A 58 16.41 1.74 12.69
C LEU A 58 16.39 2.10 14.18
N ARG A 59 16.11 3.36 14.56
CA ARG A 59 15.91 3.75 15.96
C ARG A 59 14.75 3.00 16.63
N TYR A 60 13.78 2.53 15.85
CA TYR A 60 12.60 1.82 16.33
C TYR A 60 12.74 0.29 16.27
N LYS A 61 13.86 -0.22 15.72
CA LYS A 61 14.14 -1.66 15.64
C LYS A 61 13.92 -2.41 16.98
N PRO A 62 14.28 -1.87 18.16
CA PRO A 62 14.03 -2.53 19.43
C PRO A 62 12.55 -2.77 19.74
N TYR A 63 11.63 -1.99 19.16
CA TYR A 63 10.19 -2.10 19.38
C TYR A 63 9.49 -3.07 18.43
N PHE A 64 10.14 -3.51 17.35
CA PHE A 64 9.53 -4.37 16.33
C PHE A 64 9.30 -5.80 16.83
N SER A 65 9.99 -6.23 17.90
CA SER A 65 9.89 -7.61 18.40
C SER A 65 10.12 -8.64 17.28
N THR A 66 9.46 -9.79 17.33
CA THR A 66 9.62 -10.88 16.35
C THR A 66 8.79 -10.67 15.07
N ASN A 67 7.67 -9.96 15.15
CA ASN A 67 6.69 -9.88 14.06
C ASN A 67 6.53 -8.45 13.48
N GLY A 68 7.12 -7.45 14.12
CA GLY A 68 7.03 -6.06 13.69
C GLY A 68 8.07 -5.70 12.64
N GLY A 69 8.03 -4.45 12.19
CA GLY A 69 8.97 -3.96 11.17
C GLY A 69 8.57 -2.64 10.57
N VAL A 70 8.75 -2.51 9.27
CA VAL A 70 8.43 -1.30 8.50
C VAL A 70 7.35 -1.61 7.47
N THR A 71 6.37 -0.72 7.35
CA THR A 71 5.38 -0.73 6.26
C THR A 71 5.55 0.50 5.40
N PHE A 72 5.63 0.32 4.11
CA PHE A 72 5.58 1.40 3.13
C PHE A 72 4.16 1.52 2.59
N SER A 73 3.55 2.68 2.76
CA SER A 73 2.16 3.01 2.44
C SER A 73 2.04 4.47 1.95
N GLY A 74 0.89 5.10 2.05
CA GLY A 74 0.66 6.52 1.80
C GLY A 74 -0.26 6.78 0.63
N GLY A 75 0.25 7.47 -0.41
CA GLY A 75 -0.42 7.55 -1.70
C GLY A 75 -0.30 6.20 -2.42
N GLU A 76 0.75 6.04 -3.25
CA GLU A 76 1.12 4.76 -3.85
C GLU A 76 2.65 4.61 -3.83
N PRO A 77 3.20 3.75 -2.97
CA PRO A 77 4.65 3.61 -2.82
C PRO A 77 5.37 3.21 -4.11
N LEU A 78 4.73 2.40 -4.96
CA LEU A 78 5.30 1.91 -6.21
C LEU A 78 5.61 3.02 -7.22
N LEU A 79 5.11 4.24 -7.01
CA LEU A 79 5.48 5.40 -7.84
C LEU A 79 6.89 5.92 -7.56
N GLN A 80 7.49 5.53 -6.44
CA GLN A 80 8.86 5.89 -6.06
C GLN A 80 9.76 4.64 -6.01
N SER A 81 9.63 3.78 -7.02
CA SER A 81 10.20 2.43 -7.07
C SER A 81 11.70 2.36 -6.79
N GLU A 82 12.50 3.24 -7.40
CA GLU A 82 13.96 3.25 -7.21
C GLU A 82 14.36 3.62 -5.77
N PHE A 83 13.73 4.66 -5.22
CA PHE A 83 13.95 5.06 -3.82
C PHE A 83 13.51 3.95 -2.86
N LEU A 84 12.35 3.34 -3.13
CA LEU A 84 11.80 2.25 -2.34
C LEU A 84 12.77 1.06 -2.31
N ILE A 85 13.30 0.63 -3.46
CA ILE A 85 14.27 -0.47 -3.56
C ILE A 85 15.51 -0.22 -2.72
N GLU A 86 16.09 0.98 -2.77
CA GLU A 86 17.29 1.30 -1.99
C GLU A 86 17.03 1.28 -0.48
N VAL A 87 15.90 1.86 -0.04
CA VAL A 87 15.52 1.87 1.37
C VAL A 87 15.25 0.45 1.87
N MET A 88 14.40 -0.29 1.14
CA MET A 88 14.04 -1.66 1.50
C MET A 88 15.28 -2.57 1.54
N GLY A 89 16.18 -2.44 0.56
CA GLY A 89 17.42 -3.23 0.51
C GLY A 89 18.28 -3.03 1.75
N LYS A 90 18.45 -1.79 2.20
CA LYS A 90 19.21 -1.49 3.43
C LYS A 90 18.49 -2.00 4.69
N LEU A 91 17.17 -1.86 4.77
CA LEU A 91 16.40 -2.38 5.91
C LEU A 91 16.44 -3.91 5.97
N LYS A 92 16.39 -4.59 4.81
CA LYS A 92 16.53 -6.06 4.74
C LYS A 92 17.90 -6.54 5.23
N SER A 93 18.99 -5.82 4.89
CA SER A 93 20.33 -6.18 5.40
C SER A 93 20.45 -6.02 6.92
N GLU A 94 19.57 -5.23 7.54
CA GLU A 94 19.46 -5.06 8.99
C GLU A 94 18.47 -6.07 9.64
N GLY A 95 17.90 -7.01 8.86
CA GLY A 95 16.97 -8.02 9.33
C GLY A 95 15.57 -7.47 9.64
N ILE A 96 15.18 -6.34 9.07
CA ILE A 96 13.86 -5.73 9.27
C ILE A 96 12.83 -6.42 8.38
N HIS A 97 11.69 -6.80 8.97
CA HIS A 97 10.52 -7.30 8.25
C HIS A 97 9.83 -6.16 7.51
N ILE A 98 9.56 -6.34 6.21
CA ILE A 98 9.01 -5.31 5.33
C ILE A 98 7.63 -5.69 4.83
N CYS A 99 6.66 -4.80 5.07
CA CYS A 99 5.35 -4.82 4.43
C CYS A 99 5.27 -3.73 3.36
N LEU A 100 4.56 -4.04 2.29
CA LEU A 100 4.19 -3.07 1.25
C LEU A 100 2.67 -2.99 1.16
N ASP A 101 2.12 -1.82 1.46
CA ASP A 101 0.69 -1.50 1.35
C ASP A 101 0.45 -0.74 0.05
N THR A 102 -0.26 -1.37 -0.90
CA THR A 102 -0.33 -0.90 -2.29
C THR A 102 -1.59 -1.35 -3.01
N ALA A 103 -2.02 -0.55 -3.99
CA ALA A 103 -3.01 -0.95 -5.00
C ALA A 103 -2.35 -1.61 -6.24
N GLY A 104 -1.03 -1.78 -6.25
CA GLY A 104 -0.30 -2.40 -7.34
C GLY A 104 -0.03 -1.49 -8.55
N ILE A 105 -0.21 -0.17 -8.41
CA ILE A 105 -0.11 0.78 -9.52
C ILE A 105 1.21 1.54 -9.49
N GLY A 106 2.19 1.09 -10.23
CA GLY A 106 3.54 1.67 -10.14
C GLY A 106 4.20 2.02 -11.47
N ASN A 107 5.51 2.17 -11.42
CA ASN A 107 6.39 2.52 -12.54
C ASN A 107 7.29 1.34 -12.98
N GLY A 108 6.92 0.08 -12.65
CA GLY A 108 7.76 -1.09 -12.90
C GLY A 108 8.74 -1.39 -11.75
N ASN A 109 9.80 -2.15 -12.05
CA ASN A 109 10.74 -2.71 -11.06
C ASN A 109 10.08 -3.68 -10.05
N TYR A 110 8.93 -4.23 -10.40
CA TYR A 110 8.11 -5.04 -9.48
C TYR A 110 8.85 -6.29 -9.00
N GLU A 111 9.59 -6.99 -9.88
CA GLU A 111 10.38 -8.16 -9.49
C GLU A 111 11.29 -7.85 -8.29
N LYS A 112 12.03 -6.75 -8.37
CA LYS A 112 12.97 -6.35 -7.31
C LYS A 112 12.25 -5.93 -6.04
N ILE A 113 11.19 -5.12 -6.17
CA ILE A 113 10.41 -4.65 -5.01
C ILE A 113 9.77 -5.83 -4.29
N VAL A 114 9.08 -6.70 -5.02
CA VAL A 114 8.41 -7.89 -4.48
C VAL A 114 9.43 -8.82 -3.80
N SER A 115 10.64 -8.97 -4.35
CA SER A 115 11.70 -9.80 -3.73
C SER A 115 12.11 -9.30 -2.34
N LEU A 116 12.03 -8.01 -2.09
CA LEU A 116 12.39 -7.36 -0.82
C LEU A 116 11.25 -7.36 0.20
N CYS A 117 10.01 -7.59 -0.22
CA CYS A 117 8.86 -7.68 0.68
C CYS A 117 8.81 -9.01 1.41
N ASP A 118 8.38 -8.99 2.67
CA ASP A 118 7.99 -10.18 3.43
C ASP A 118 6.48 -10.39 3.40
N LEU A 119 5.70 -9.31 3.27
CA LEU A 119 4.25 -9.32 3.18
C LEU A 119 3.75 -8.20 2.27
N ILE A 120 2.75 -8.50 1.45
CA ILE A 120 2.02 -7.53 0.65
C ILE A 120 0.64 -7.30 1.28
N LEU A 121 0.32 -6.04 1.61
CA LEU A 121 -1.03 -5.61 1.92
C LEU A 121 -1.63 -5.10 0.61
N PHE A 122 -2.43 -5.94 -0.03
CA PHE A 122 -2.95 -5.62 -1.37
C PHE A 122 -4.37 -5.08 -1.29
N ASP A 123 -4.52 -3.81 -1.67
CA ASP A 123 -5.81 -3.12 -1.73
C ASP A 123 -6.57 -3.48 -3.01
N VAL A 124 -7.55 -4.36 -2.91
CA VAL A 124 -8.52 -4.58 -3.98
C VAL A 124 -9.47 -3.39 -4.02
N LYS A 125 -9.35 -2.53 -5.04
CA LYS A 125 -10.20 -1.34 -5.16
C LYS A 125 -11.57 -1.67 -5.72
N HIS A 126 -11.62 -2.52 -6.75
CA HIS A 126 -12.82 -3.12 -7.34
C HIS A 126 -12.44 -4.35 -8.16
N ILE A 127 -13.41 -5.20 -8.53
CA ILE A 127 -13.19 -6.51 -9.16
C ILE A 127 -13.41 -6.52 -10.67
N ASN A 128 -13.96 -5.44 -11.24
CA ASN A 128 -14.13 -5.30 -12.68
C ASN A 128 -13.73 -3.88 -13.14
N GLU A 129 -13.49 -3.74 -14.45
CA GLU A 129 -12.95 -2.52 -15.05
C GLU A 129 -13.85 -1.30 -14.83
N ASN A 130 -15.16 -1.43 -15.07
CA ASN A 130 -16.09 -0.30 -14.95
C ASN A 130 -16.15 0.22 -13.52
N GLY A 131 -16.36 -0.67 -12.55
CA GLY A 131 -16.40 -0.31 -11.14
C GLY A 131 -15.06 0.20 -10.63
N TYR A 132 -13.95 -0.37 -11.11
CA TYR A 132 -12.62 0.13 -10.78
C TYR A 132 -12.41 1.55 -11.28
N HIS A 133 -12.76 1.83 -12.55
CA HIS A 133 -12.66 3.16 -13.14
C HIS A 133 -13.58 4.15 -12.43
N ASP A 134 -14.83 3.80 -12.22
CA ASP A 134 -15.82 4.67 -11.55
C ASP A 134 -15.40 5.02 -10.11
N LEU A 135 -14.76 4.08 -9.40
CA LEU A 135 -14.39 4.26 -8.01
C LEU A 135 -13.05 4.98 -7.85
N THR A 136 -12.10 4.78 -8.77
CA THR A 136 -10.70 5.19 -8.61
C THR A 136 -10.19 6.15 -9.68
N GLY A 137 -10.88 6.28 -10.81
CA GLY A 137 -10.41 6.99 -12.00
C GLY A 137 -9.26 6.29 -12.74
N GLY A 138 -8.87 5.09 -12.30
CA GLY A 138 -7.79 4.28 -12.89
C GLY A 138 -8.33 3.11 -13.72
N HIS A 139 -7.43 2.20 -14.11
CA HIS A 139 -7.74 0.98 -14.84
C HIS A 139 -7.24 -0.24 -14.08
N ILE A 140 -8.09 -1.27 -13.93
CA ILE A 140 -7.78 -2.46 -13.14
C ILE A 140 -6.55 -3.21 -13.68
N ASN A 141 -6.38 -3.21 -15.01
CA ASN A 141 -5.25 -3.90 -15.65
C ASN A 141 -3.88 -3.30 -15.28
N ASN A 142 -3.84 -2.10 -14.72
CA ASN A 142 -2.57 -1.47 -14.32
C ASN A 142 -1.90 -2.17 -13.13
N CYS A 143 -2.61 -3.02 -12.38
CA CYS A 143 -2.03 -3.80 -11.28
C CYS A 143 -1.58 -5.22 -11.69
N GLU A 144 -1.85 -5.66 -12.92
CA GLU A 144 -1.63 -7.05 -13.36
C GLU A 144 -0.14 -7.45 -13.36
N GLU A 145 0.75 -6.57 -13.81
CA GLU A 145 2.19 -6.86 -13.78
C GLU A 145 2.70 -7.02 -12.34
N PHE A 146 2.21 -6.20 -11.42
CA PHE A 146 2.56 -6.32 -10.01
C PHE A 146 2.06 -7.64 -9.43
N LEU A 147 0.79 -7.97 -9.64
CA LEU A 147 0.21 -9.24 -9.18
C LEU A 147 0.87 -10.47 -9.80
N HIS A 148 1.29 -10.38 -11.07
CA HIS A 148 2.06 -11.43 -11.70
C HIS A 148 3.35 -11.71 -10.94
N GLU A 149 4.12 -10.69 -10.57
CA GLU A 149 5.36 -10.86 -9.80
C GLU A 149 5.09 -11.35 -8.37
N VAL A 150 4.02 -10.89 -7.71
CA VAL A 150 3.61 -11.39 -6.39
C VAL A 150 3.33 -12.89 -6.44
N ASN A 151 2.57 -13.35 -7.43
CA ASN A 151 2.26 -14.76 -7.64
C ASN A 151 3.50 -15.59 -7.99
N LYS A 152 4.33 -15.11 -8.92
CA LYS A 152 5.57 -15.76 -9.36
C LYS A 152 6.53 -16.02 -8.19
N GLN A 153 6.63 -15.08 -7.26
CA GLN A 153 7.48 -15.19 -6.08
C GLN A 153 6.76 -15.79 -4.87
N ASN A 154 5.49 -16.17 -5.03
CA ASN A 154 4.64 -16.75 -3.99
C ASN A 154 4.68 -15.99 -2.67
N LYS A 155 4.60 -14.66 -2.73
CA LYS A 155 4.68 -13.80 -1.55
C LYS A 155 3.41 -13.90 -0.71
N PRO A 156 3.52 -13.85 0.63
CA PRO A 156 2.37 -13.72 1.51
C PRO A 156 1.57 -12.45 1.18
N VAL A 157 0.24 -12.57 1.13
CA VAL A 157 -0.66 -11.46 0.80
C VAL A 157 -1.76 -11.36 1.86
N TRP A 158 -1.98 -10.16 2.36
CA TRP A 158 -3.21 -9.78 3.04
C TRP A 158 -4.04 -8.95 2.08
N ILE A 159 -5.21 -9.44 1.74
CA ILE A 159 -6.19 -8.71 0.92
C ILE A 159 -6.88 -7.68 1.79
N ARG A 160 -6.97 -6.45 1.31
CA ARG A 160 -7.72 -5.36 1.93
C ARG A 160 -8.80 -4.87 0.97
N GLN A 161 -10.02 -4.74 1.45
CA GLN A 161 -11.16 -4.26 0.68
C GLN A 161 -11.96 -3.27 1.51
N VAL A 162 -12.05 -2.03 1.05
CA VAL A 162 -12.98 -1.06 1.65
C VAL A 162 -14.40 -1.38 1.20
N ILE A 163 -15.30 -1.57 2.15
CA ILE A 163 -16.73 -1.79 1.88
C ILE A 163 -17.43 -0.44 1.85
N VAL A 164 -17.86 -0.05 0.66
CA VAL A 164 -18.51 1.24 0.39
C VAL A 164 -20.02 1.03 0.20
N PRO A 165 -20.89 1.60 1.07
CA PRO A 165 -22.32 1.43 0.98
C PRO A 165 -22.88 1.80 -0.40
N GLY A 166 -23.71 0.90 -0.95
CA GLY A 166 -24.34 1.04 -2.27
C GLY A 166 -23.44 0.77 -3.47
N ILE A 167 -22.17 0.36 -3.25
CA ILE A 167 -21.23 0.04 -4.33
C ILE A 167 -20.83 -1.45 -4.27
N ASN A 168 -20.30 -1.90 -3.16
CA ASN A 168 -19.75 -3.25 -2.99
C ASN A 168 -20.16 -3.93 -1.68
N ASP A 169 -21.27 -3.50 -1.08
CA ASP A 169 -21.82 -3.98 0.20
C ASP A 169 -22.94 -5.01 0.04
N ASN A 170 -22.97 -5.74 -1.07
CA ASN A 170 -23.96 -6.77 -1.35
C ASN A 170 -23.34 -8.16 -1.53
N VAL A 171 -24.16 -9.21 -1.38
CA VAL A 171 -23.69 -10.62 -1.41
C VAL A 171 -23.14 -11.00 -2.77
N GLU A 172 -23.74 -10.53 -3.85
CA GLU A 172 -23.29 -10.81 -5.22
C GLU A 172 -21.86 -10.31 -5.44
N TYR A 173 -21.57 -9.07 -5.02
CA TYR A 173 -20.21 -8.53 -5.08
C TYR A 173 -19.22 -9.36 -4.25
N LEU A 174 -19.63 -9.82 -3.07
CA LEU A 174 -18.74 -10.63 -2.21
C LEU A 174 -18.41 -11.99 -2.84
N ASP A 175 -19.38 -12.63 -3.49
CA ASP A 175 -19.17 -13.89 -4.23
C ASP A 175 -18.20 -13.66 -5.41
N ASP A 176 -18.38 -12.58 -6.15
CA ASP A 176 -17.47 -12.18 -7.23
C ASP A 176 -16.08 -11.82 -6.73
N LEU A 177 -15.97 -11.12 -5.59
CA LEU A 177 -14.69 -10.84 -4.94
C LEU A 177 -13.97 -12.13 -4.55
N CYS A 178 -14.69 -13.11 -3.99
CA CYS A 178 -14.11 -14.42 -3.69
C CYS A 178 -13.55 -15.11 -4.94
N ASN A 179 -14.23 -14.98 -6.08
CA ASN A 179 -13.74 -15.52 -7.35
C ASN A 179 -12.53 -14.73 -7.88
N TYR A 180 -12.56 -13.41 -7.78
CA TYR A 180 -11.48 -12.54 -8.21
C TYR A 180 -10.17 -12.82 -7.46
N ILE A 181 -10.22 -12.97 -6.14
CA ILE A 181 -9.01 -13.18 -5.32
C ILE A 181 -8.42 -14.58 -5.44
N LYS A 182 -9.17 -15.60 -5.91
CA LYS A 182 -8.64 -16.96 -6.15
C LYS A 182 -7.44 -16.99 -7.11
N ARG A 183 -7.26 -15.96 -7.93
CA ARG A 183 -6.12 -15.82 -8.82
C ARG A 183 -4.84 -15.32 -8.12
N ILE A 184 -4.94 -14.91 -6.86
CA ILE A 184 -3.81 -14.45 -6.05
C ILE A 184 -3.36 -15.61 -5.18
N ASN A 185 -2.09 -15.94 -5.29
CA ASN A 185 -1.49 -17.01 -4.51
C ASN A 185 -1.20 -16.54 -3.07
N ASN A 186 -1.08 -17.52 -2.17
CA ASN A 186 -0.58 -17.34 -0.81
C ASN A 186 -1.29 -16.22 -0.01
N ILE A 187 -2.63 -16.20 -0.08
CA ILE A 187 -3.44 -15.29 0.74
C ILE A 187 -3.47 -15.81 2.18
N GLU A 188 -2.96 -15.03 3.11
CA GLU A 188 -2.96 -15.35 4.55
C GLU A 188 -4.13 -14.72 5.30
N LYS A 189 -4.65 -13.57 4.80
CA LYS A 189 -5.71 -12.83 5.47
C LYS A 189 -6.54 -12.03 4.48
N ILE A 190 -7.81 -11.82 4.83
CA ILE A 190 -8.71 -10.90 4.13
C ILE A 190 -9.29 -9.94 5.17
N ASP A 191 -9.04 -8.64 4.98
CA ASP A 191 -9.54 -7.56 5.84
C ASP A 191 -10.60 -6.75 5.11
N PHE A 192 -11.83 -6.79 5.61
CA PHE A 192 -12.89 -5.89 5.18
C PHE A 192 -12.85 -4.62 6.03
N LEU A 193 -12.65 -3.49 5.39
CA LEU A 193 -12.54 -2.18 6.04
C LEU A 193 -13.84 -1.40 5.83
N PRO A 194 -14.57 -1.05 6.90
CA PRO A 194 -15.78 -0.25 6.72
C PRO A 194 -15.43 1.16 6.21
N TYR A 195 -16.20 1.64 5.23
CA TYR A 195 -16.11 3.03 4.81
C TYR A 195 -16.44 3.98 5.97
N HIS A 196 -15.68 5.04 6.12
CA HIS A 196 -15.97 6.12 7.07
C HIS A 196 -15.63 7.51 6.49
N LYS A 197 -16.30 8.55 6.98
CA LYS A 197 -16.24 9.91 6.43
C LYS A 197 -15.08 10.77 6.96
N MET A 198 -14.06 10.19 7.57
CA MET A 198 -12.93 10.96 8.15
C MET A 198 -12.14 11.77 7.11
N GLY A 199 -12.21 11.39 5.83
CA GLY A 199 -11.59 12.13 4.72
C GLY A 199 -12.33 13.40 4.28
N ASP A 200 -13.62 13.54 4.58
CA ASP A 200 -14.49 14.60 4.03
C ASP A 200 -13.98 16.02 4.30
N GLU A 201 -13.41 16.25 5.47
CA GLU A 201 -12.83 17.55 5.82
C GLU A 201 -11.57 17.91 5.04
N LYS A 202 -10.79 16.90 4.62
CA LYS A 202 -9.58 17.07 3.84
C LYS A 202 -9.89 17.47 2.40
N TYR A 203 -10.98 16.93 1.82
CA TYR A 203 -11.45 17.33 0.50
C TYR A 203 -11.84 18.80 0.44
N LYS A 204 -12.51 19.33 1.48
CA LYS A 204 -12.87 20.74 1.54
C LYS A 204 -11.66 21.69 1.55
N LYS A 205 -10.50 21.21 2.04
CA LYS A 205 -9.24 21.97 2.08
C LYS A 205 -8.44 21.83 0.78
N SER A 206 -8.59 20.72 0.05
CA SER A 206 -7.83 20.44 -1.19
C SER A 206 -8.41 21.10 -2.44
N ILE A 207 -9.63 21.64 -2.37
CA ILE A 207 -10.35 22.33 -3.46
C ILE A 207 -10.14 23.86 -3.41
N ARG A 208 -9.34 24.37 -2.52
CA ARG A 208 -8.89 25.76 -2.45
C ARG A 208 -7.42 25.87 -2.92
#